data_bbc9075b43286d141437cf74393be1f1
#
_entry.id   bbc9075b43286d141437cf74393be1f1
#
_cell.length_a   1.000
_cell.length_b   1.000
_cell.length_c   1.000
_cell.angle_alpha   90.00
_cell.angle_beta   90.00
_cell.angle_gamma   90.00
#
_symmetry.space_group_name_H-M   'P 1'
#
loop_
_entity.id
_entity.type
_entity.pdbx_description
1 polymer ?
#
loop_
_entity_poly.entity_id
_entity_poly.type
_entity_poly.pdbx_seq_one_letter_code
_entity_poly.pdbx_strand_id
1 'polypeptide(L)'
;SDKYLSIKDYSHQMHVDNMTQLIIELGLQDVTAHLHDWGGLVGLRVIAEEPERFSRIIASNTSLIAPGPGFFRNIKTYISYPLFKLGIWFQGPATWEEFIGGGSFTGWIRYSRYTDNIDVGGVMQTLGNVSDLERAGYEAPYPNATYKAGAQIFPYLIPSELRKNEKAYRDVLDKWQKPFLIANSDNDPVTSNNPRLVEMLKRIPSAQEITIEGPGHFIQEEAGQEYGQLIIDFINGNP
;
A
#
# COMPACT_ATOMS: atom_id res chain seq x y z
N SER A 1 -5.79 2.61 19.56
CA SER A 1 -4.66 3.51 19.26
C SER A 1 -5.19 4.90 18.95
N ASP A 2 -4.39 5.90 19.27
CA ASP A 2 -4.72 7.29 18.99
C ASP A 2 -4.83 7.51 17.47
N LYS A 3 -5.78 8.36 17.07
CA LYS A 3 -6.03 8.72 15.68
C LYS A 3 -6.24 10.22 15.57
N TYR A 4 -5.69 10.82 14.54
CA TYR A 4 -6.10 12.18 14.19
C TYR A 4 -7.53 12.18 13.67
N LEU A 5 -8.29 13.23 14.01
CA LEU A 5 -9.73 13.30 13.74
C LEU A 5 -10.06 14.08 12.47
N SER A 6 -9.06 14.60 11.77
CA SER A 6 -9.24 15.32 10.52
C SER A 6 -8.39 14.73 9.40
N ILE A 7 -8.97 14.61 8.21
CA ILE A 7 -8.25 14.18 7.00
C ILE A 7 -7.06 15.09 6.64
N LYS A 8 -7.04 16.33 7.16
CA LYS A 8 -5.97 17.31 6.90
C LYS A 8 -4.70 17.01 7.70
N ASP A 9 -4.83 16.23 8.77
CA ASP A 9 -3.71 15.90 9.66
C ASP A 9 -2.91 14.69 9.18
N TYR A 10 -3.37 14.04 8.10
CA TYR A 10 -2.72 12.87 7.52
C TYR A 10 -1.93 13.23 6.26
N SER A 11 -0.73 12.70 6.16
CA SER A 11 0.08 12.72 4.95
C SER A 11 0.86 11.42 4.81
N HIS A 12 1.27 11.07 3.60
CA HIS A 12 2.13 9.90 3.37
C HIS A 12 3.45 10.02 4.18
N GLN A 13 4.07 11.20 4.19
CA GLN A 13 5.31 11.41 4.94
C GLN A 13 5.13 11.21 6.44
N MET A 14 4.03 11.69 7.03
CA MET A 14 3.73 11.47 8.46
C MET A 14 3.70 9.97 8.81
N HIS A 15 3.12 9.13 7.94
CA HIS A 15 3.11 7.68 8.17
C HIS A 15 4.51 7.08 8.11
N VAL A 16 5.34 7.53 7.16
CA VAL A 16 6.74 7.13 7.06
C VAL A 16 7.50 7.56 8.33
N ASP A 17 7.39 8.83 8.72
CA ASP A 17 8.09 9.37 9.89
C ASP A 17 7.70 8.64 11.19
N ASN A 18 6.40 8.40 11.40
CA ASN A 18 5.90 7.70 12.58
C ASN A 18 6.40 6.25 12.63
N MET A 19 6.40 5.53 11.51
CA MET A 19 6.87 4.15 11.47
C MET A 19 8.40 4.07 11.63
N THR A 20 9.14 4.97 10.98
CA THR A 20 10.60 5.08 11.15
C THR A 20 10.95 5.33 12.62
N GLN A 21 10.28 6.29 13.24
CA GLN A 21 10.50 6.60 14.65
C GLN A 21 10.18 5.41 15.59
N LEU A 22 9.07 4.71 15.32
CA LEU A 22 8.69 3.52 16.10
C LEU A 22 9.78 2.43 16.04
N ILE A 23 10.30 2.14 14.85
CA ILE A 23 11.35 1.13 14.66
C ILE A 23 12.64 1.54 15.37
N ILE A 24 12.98 2.82 15.32
CA ILE A 24 14.17 3.36 16.02
C ILE A 24 14.01 3.27 17.54
N GLU A 25 12.88 3.74 18.08
CA GLU A 25 12.63 3.75 19.53
C GLU A 25 12.56 2.35 20.15
N LEU A 26 12.00 1.39 19.40
CA LEU A 26 11.98 -0.02 19.82
C LEU A 26 13.34 -0.72 19.61
N GLY A 27 14.33 -0.05 19.02
CA GLY A 27 15.65 -0.62 18.77
C GLY A 27 15.63 -1.84 17.85
N LEU A 28 14.63 -1.96 16.96
CA LEU A 28 14.47 -3.15 16.11
C LEU A 28 15.65 -3.29 15.15
N GLN A 29 16.14 -4.52 15.07
CA GLN A 29 17.24 -4.95 14.18
C GLN A 29 16.89 -6.31 13.56
N ASP A 30 17.54 -6.66 12.45
CA ASP A 30 17.32 -7.92 11.75
C ASP A 30 15.85 -8.16 11.35
N VAL A 31 15.16 -7.08 10.97
CA VAL A 31 13.74 -7.08 10.69
C VAL A 31 13.44 -7.78 9.37
N THR A 32 12.53 -8.74 9.39
CA THR A 32 11.83 -9.19 8.18
C THR A 32 10.59 -8.36 8.00
N ALA A 33 10.57 -7.51 6.98
CA ALA A 33 9.40 -6.67 6.68
C ALA A 33 8.42 -7.43 5.78
N HIS A 34 7.20 -7.65 6.28
CA HIS A 34 6.07 -8.08 5.46
C HIS A 34 5.19 -6.87 5.15
N LEU A 35 5.03 -6.56 3.88
CA LEU A 35 4.41 -5.35 3.37
C LEU A 35 3.26 -5.69 2.42
N HIS A 36 2.05 -5.23 2.75
CA HIS A 36 0.87 -5.40 1.92
C HIS A 36 0.19 -4.04 1.68
N ASP A 37 -0.29 -3.79 0.49
CA ASP A 37 -1.02 -2.58 0.09
C ASP A 37 -0.30 -1.28 0.55
N TRP A 38 -0.92 -0.46 1.36
CA TRP A 38 -0.33 0.73 1.97
C TRP A 38 0.93 0.45 2.81
N GLY A 39 1.03 -0.76 3.38
CA GLY A 39 2.23 -1.21 4.06
C GLY A 39 3.46 -1.16 3.16
N GLY A 40 3.32 -1.45 1.87
CA GLY A 40 4.42 -1.30 0.90
C GLY A 40 4.74 0.14 0.58
N LEU A 41 3.73 0.99 0.36
CA LEU A 41 3.94 2.42 0.08
C LEU A 41 4.69 3.14 1.21
N VAL A 42 4.38 2.81 2.45
CA VAL A 42 5.04 3.34 3.65
C VAL A 42 6.32 2.57 3.97
N GLY A 43 6.25 1.24 4.06
CA GLY A 43 7.34 0.40 4.53
C GLY A 43 8.58 0.42 3.63
N LEU A 44 8.41 0.43 2.30
CA LEU A 44 9.55 0.56 1.38
C LEU A 44 10.28 1.91 1.54
N ARG A 45 9.57 2.96 1.93
CA ARG A 45 10.18 4.23 2.28
C ARG A 45 10.94 4.16 3.60
N VAL A 46 10.36 3.53 4.63
CA VAL A 46 11.00 3.29 5.94
C VAL A 46 12.27 2.47 5.76
N ILE A 47 12.20 1.40 4.96
CA ILE A 47 13.37 0.57 4.63
C ILE A 47 14.47 1.40 3.95
N ALA A 48 14.09 2.31 3.05
CA ALA A 48 15.05 3.17 2.39
C ALA A 48 15.68 4.23 3.31
N GLU A 49 15.01 4.59 4.39
CA GLU A 49 15.54 5.50 5.41
C GLU A 49 16.44 4.79 6.44
N GLU A 50 16.12 3.53 6.79
CA GLU A 50 16.84 2.72 7.81
C GLU A 50 17.26 1.34 7.26
N PRO A 51 17.96 1.24 6.11
CA PRO A 51 18.17 -0.03 5.39
C PRO A 51 18.94 -1.09 6.19
N GLU A 52 19.77 -0.66 7.13
CA GLU A 52 20.61 -1.58 7.92
C GLU A 52 19.81 -2.40 8.94
N ARG A 53 18.61 -1.89 9.31
CA ARG A 53 17.74 -2.58 10.28
C ARG A 53 16.98 -3.76 9.69
N PHE A 54 16.92 -3.86 8.36
CA PHE A 54 16.11 -4.86 7.66
C PHE A 54 17.00 -5.92 7.01
N SER A 55 16.67 -7.18 7.25
CA SER A 55 17.38 -8.32 6.66
C SER A 55 16.63 -8.92 5.49
N ARG A 56 15.30 -8.85 5.47
CA ARG A 56 14.45 -9.46 4.43
C ARG A 56 13.24 -8.59 4.16
N ILE A 57 12.74 -8.63 2.94
CA ILE A 57 11.51 -7.93 2.53
C ILE A 57 10.59 -8.91 1.81
N ILE A 58 9.32 -8.90 2.17
CA ILE A 58 8.23 -9.58 1.47
C ILE A 58 7.21 -8.51 1.10
N ALA A 59 7.02 -8.29 -0.21
CA ALA A 59 6.09 -7.31 -0.75
C ALA A 59 4.94 -8.05 -1.45
N SER A 60 3.70 -7.83 -1.01
CA SER A 60 2.52 -8.54 -1.49
C SER A 60 1.42 -7.57 -1.87
N ASN A 61 0.87 -7.71 -3.07
CA ASN A 61 -0.18 -6.84 -3.61
C ASN A 61 0.08 -5.36 -3.33
N THR A 62 1.32 -4.93 -3.57
CA THR A 62 1.79 -3.58 -3.28
C THR A 62 2.82 -3.10 -4.28
N SER A 63 3.22 -1.85 -4.14
CA SER A 63 4.23 -1.21 -4.97
C SER A 63 4.84 0.00 -4.27
N LEU A 64 5.91 0.53 -4.84
CA LEU A 64 6.37 1.89 -4.57
C LEU A 64 5.98 2.78 -5.75
N ILE A 65 5.03 3.68 -5.56
CA ILE A 65 4.61 4.61 -6.61
C ILE A 65 5.68 5.66 -6.83
N ALA A 66 6.49 5.46 -7.86
CA ALA A 66 7.55 6.39 -8.25
C ALA A 66 7.62 6.53 -9.79
N PRO A 67 8.16 7.64 -10.31
CA PRO A 67 8.45 7.75 -11.73
C PRO A 67 9.43 6.66 -12.15
N GLY A 68 9.11 5.94 -13.23
CA GLY A 68 10.05 4.95 -13.78
C GLY A 68 11.27 5.62 -14.42
N PRO A 69 12.32 4.86 -14.78
CA PRO A 69 13.53 5.42 -15.36
C PRO A 69 13.24 6.13 -16.69
N GLY A 70 13.87 7.29 -16.86
CA GLY A 70 13.80 8.09 -18.08
C GLY A 70 13.26 9.51 -17.86
N PHE A 71 14.03 10.49 -18.32
CA PHE A 71 13.76 11.91 -18.12
C PHE A 71 12.34 12.34 -18.56
N PHE A 72 11.92 11.93 -19.76
CA PHE A 72 10.58 12.30 -20.29
C PHE A 72 9.44 11.63 -19.53
N ARG A 73 9.61 10.40 -19.05
CA ARG A 73 8.62 9.70 -18.23
C ARG A 73 8.45 10.40 -16.89
N ASN A 74 9.54 10.82 -16.28
CA ASN A 74 9.53 11.54 -15.00
C ASN A 74 8.80 12.88 -15.13
N ILE A 75 9.11 13.68 -16.14
CA ILE A 75 8.41 14.96 -16.40
C ILE A 75 6.90 14.71 -16.57
N LYS A 76 6.50 13.73 -17.39
CA LYS A 76 5.10 13.39 -17.59
C LYS A 76 4.41 13.03 -16.27
N THR A 77 5.03 12.21 -15.44
CA THR A 77 4.49 11.80 -14.14
C THR A 77 4.34 13.00 -13.21
N TYR A 78 5.33 13.86 -13.11
CA TYR A 78 5.28 15.05 -12.25
C TYR A 78 4.26 16.09 -12.69
N ILE A 79 3.98 16.20 -14.00
CA ILE A 79 2.94 17.10 -14.52
C ILE A 79 1.55 16.47 -14.34
N SER A 80 1.42 15.17 -14.56
CA SER A 80 0.11 14.50 -14.50
C SER A 80 -0.47 14.46 -13.07
N TYR A 81 0.37 14.47 -12.04
CA TYR A 81 -0.09 14.37 -10.67
C TYR A 81 -0.93 15.58 -10.18
N PRO A 82 -0.50 16.84 -10.34
CA PRO A 82 -1.36 17.98 -10.03
C PRO A 82 -2.66 17.99 -10.85
N LEU A 83 -2.59 17.60 -12.13
CA LEU A 83 -3.77 17.50 -13.01
C LEU A 83 -4.73 16.39 -12.53
N PHE A 84 -4.21 15.28 -12.05
CA PHE A 84 -5.00 14.22 -11.45
C PHE A 84 -5.76 14.72 -10.21
N LYS A 85 -5.08 15.41 -9.27
CA LYS A 85 -5.73 16.01 -8.10
C LYS A 85 -6.81 17.02 -8.47
N LEU A 86 -6.53 17.85 -9.47
CA LEU A 86 -7.49 18.81 -9.99
C LEU A 86 -8.70 18.10 -10.61
N GLY A 87 -8.47 17.02 -11.36
CA GLY A 87 -9.52 16.16 -11.92
C GLY A 87 -10.43 15.56 -10.85
N ILE A 88 -9.87 15.02 -9.76
CA ILE A 88 -10.63 14.51 -8.61
C ILE A 88 -11.50 15.62 -8.00
N TRP A 89 -10.95 16.82 -7.84
CA TRP A 89 -11.68 17.95 -7.29
C TRP A 89 -12.85 18.37 -8.18
N PHE A 90 -12.65 18.47 -9.51
CA PHE A 90 -13.70 18.85 -10.45
C PHE A 90 -14.81 17.81 -10.61
N GLN A 91 -14.48 16.52 -10.51
CA GLN A 91 -15.47 15.44 -10.60
C GLN A 91 -16.35 15.36 -9.34
N GLY A 92 -15.87 15.88 -8.19
CA GLY A 92 -16.59 15.83 -6.92
C GLY A 92 -16.76 14.41 -6.34
N PRO A 93 -17.73 14.22 -5.42
CA PRO A 93 -17.97 12.95 -4.77
C PRO A 93 -18.39 11.85 -5.76
N ALA A 94 -18.10 10.60 -5.42
CA ALA A 94 -18.68 9.42 -6.04
C ALA A 94 -19.53 8.66 -5.03
N THR A 95 -20.54 7.92 -5.51
CA THR A 95 -21.36 7.07 -4.67
C THR A 95 -20.68 5.72 -4.39
N TRP A 96 -21.23 4.96 -3.45
CA TRP A 96 -20.80 3.57 -3.21
C TRP A 96 -20.98 2.71 -4.48
N GLU A 97 -22.13 2.86 -5.16
CA GLU A 97 -22.44 2.13 -6.39
C GLU A 97 -21.47 2.46 -7.52
N GLU A 98 -21.06 3.73 -7.66
CA GLU A 98 -20.03 4.14 -8.62
C GLU A 98 -18.67 3.52 -8.29
N PHE A 99 -18.34 3.37 -7.00
CA PHE A 99 -17.11 2.70 -6.59
C PHE A 99 -17.14 1.21 -6.92
N ILE A 100 -18.17 0.48 -6.48
CA ILE A 100 -18.25 -0.97 -6.65
C ILE A 100 -18.61 -1.41 -8.07
N GLY A 101 -19.42 -0.62 -8.78
CA GLY A 101 -19.96 -0.97 -10.10
C GLY A 101 -19.03 -0.69 -11.27
N GLY A 102 -18.07 0.20 -11.12
CA GLY A 102 -17.16 0.58 -12.20
C GLY A 102 -15.67 0.34 -11.91
N GLY A 103 -15.32 -0.03 -10.69
CA GLY A 103 -13.97 -0.45 -10.29
C GLY A 103 -12.82 0.53 -10.59
N SER A 104 -13.12 1.80 -10.89
CA SER A 104 -12.04 2.73 -11.20
C SER A 104 -11.36 3.23 -9.92
N PHE A 105 -10.04 3.23 -9.92
CA PHE A 105 -9.24 3.80 -8.82
C PHE A 105 -9.63 5.26 -8.49
N THR A 106 -10.03 6.04 -9.51
CA THR A 106 -10.54 7.39 -9.31
C THR A 106 -11.90 7.41 -8.60
N GLY A 107 -12.78 6.45 -8.89
CA GLY A 107 -14.04 6.25 -8.18
C GLY A 107 -13.81 5.97 -6.70
N TRP A 108 -12.88 5.06 -6.39
CA TRP A 108 -12.46 4.76 -5.03
C TRP A 108 -11.95 6.01 -4.28
N ILE A 109 -11.02 6.79 -4.88
CA ILE A 109 -10.50 8.02 -4.28
C ILE A 109 -11.62 9.04 -4.03
N ARG A 110 -12.54 9.22 -4.98
CA ARG A 110 -13.65 10.17 -4.86
C ARG A 110 -14.62 9.74 -3.76
N TYR A 111 -15.03 8.47 -3.76
CA TYR A 111 -15.89 7.94 -2.71
C TYR A 111 -15.24 8.12 -1.33
N SER A 112 -14.04 7.60 -1.13
CA SER A 112 -13.38 7.63 0.18
C SER A 112 -13.16 9.06 0.68
N ARG A 113 -12.71 9.98 -0.18
CA ARG A 113 -12.41 11.36 0.19
C ARG A 113 -13.63 12.18 0.59
N TYR A 114 -14.77 11.97 -0.06
CA TYR A 114 -15.91 12.85 0.04
C TYR A 114 -17.09 12.24 0.80
N THR A 115 -17.05 10.97 1.16
CA THR A 115 -18.07 10.37 2.02
C THR A 115 -18.02 10.94 3.44
N ASP A 116 -19.18 11.13 4.07
CA ASP A 116 -19.26 11.56 5.47
C ASP A 116 -18.87 10.45 6.45
N ASN A 117 -19.02 9.19 6.04
CA ASN A 117 -18.69 8.03 6.84
C ASN A 117 -18.31 6.85 5.93
N ILE A 118 -17.00 6.61 5.77
CA ILE A 118 -16.52 5.48 4.97
C ILE A 118 -16.94 4.16 5.63
N ASP A 119 -17.55 3.27 4.86
CA ASP A 119 -17.86 1.89 5.29
C ASP A 119 -16.62 1.00 5.13
N VAL A 120 -15.75 1.00 6.16
CA VAL A 120 -14.49 0.25 6.14
C VAL A 120 -14.76 -1.25 6.02
N GLY A 121 -15.72 -1.76 6.80
CA GLY A 121 -16.10 -3.17 6.74
C GLY A 121 -16.70 -3.55 5.39
N GLY A 122 -17.51 -2.68 4.78
CA GLY A 122 -18.06 -2.90 3.44
C GLY A 122 -16.98 -2.92 2.36
N VAL A 123 -15.95 -2.09 2.46
CA VAL A 123 -14.77 -2.16 1.58
C VAL A 123 -14.09 -3.52 1.71
N MET A 124 -13.88 -4.01 2.94
CA MET A 124 -13.27 -5.32 3.17
C MET A 124 -14.13 -6.47 2.62
N GLN A 125 -15.46 -6.41 2.77
CA GLN A 125 -16.36 -7.40 2.16
C GLN A 125 -16.29 -7.41 0.62
N THR A 126 -16.18 -6.21 0.03
CA THR A 126 -16.18 -6.08 -1.44
C THR A 126 -14.86 -6.54 -2.06
N LEU A 127 -13.72 -6.29 -1.40
CA LEU A 127 -12.39 -6.53 -1.96
C LEU A 127 -11.69 -7.76 -1.37
N GLY A 128 -12.12 -8.27 -0.22
CA GLY A 128 -11.45 -9.35 0.52
C GLY A 128 -12.38 -10.53 0.87
N ASN A 129 -13.62 -10.51 0.39
CA ASN A 129 -14.60 -11.60 0.60
C ASN A 129 -14.74 -12.04 2.07
N VAL A 130 -14.67 -11.08 3.01
CA VAL A 130 -14.74 -11.36 4.44
C VAL A 130 -16.19 -11.58 4.90
N SER A 131 -16.38 -12.41 5.93
CA SER A 131 -17.67 -12.68 6.57
C SER A 131 -18.21 -11.45 7.32
N ASP A 132 -19.49 -11.51 7.72
CA ASP A 132 -20.12 -10.44 8.52
C ASP A 132 -19.42 -10.24 9.87
N LEU A 133 -18.89 -11.28 10.48
CA LEU A 133 -18.13 -11.20 11.73
C LEU A 133 -16.80 -10.48 11.55
N GLU A 134 -16.07 -10.80 10.50
CA GLU A 134 -14.82 -10.15 10.14
C GLU A 134 -15.07 -8.69 9.75
N ARG A 135 -16.12 -8.42 8.96
CA ARG A 135 -16.58 -7.07 8.66
C ARG A 135 -16.78 -6.23 9.93
N ALA A 136 -17.49 -6.78 10.92
CA ALA A 136 -17.69 -6.12 12.20
C ALA A 136 -16.36 -5.90 12.95
N GLY A 137 -15.40 -6.82 12.82
CA GLY A 137 -14.05 -6.67 13.36
C GLY A 137 -13.29 -5.51 12.73
N TYR A 138 -13.40 -5.30 11.41
CA TYR A 138 -12.79 -4.16 10.71
C TYR A 138 -13.44 -2.81 11.06
N GLU A 139 -14.73 -2.79 11.43
CA GLU A 139 -15.40 -1.58 11.92
C GLU A 139 -15.10 -1.27 13.39
N ALA A 140 -14.84 -2.26 14.23
CA ALA A 140 -14.68 -2.13 15.67
C ALA A 140 -13.64 -1.08 16.13
N PRO A 141 -12.51 -0.83 15.42
CA PRO A 141 -11.55 0.20 15.81
C PRO A 141 -12.07 1.65 15.70
N TYR A 142 -13.24 1.86 15.10
CA TYR A 142 -13.79 3.19 14.80
C TYR A 142 -15.07 3.47 15.59
N PRO A 143 -14.97 4.18 16.73
CA PRO A 143 -16.16 4.51 17.53
C PRO A 143 -17.23 5.31 16.79
N ASN A 144 -16.81 6.12 15.82
CA ASN A 144 -17.67 6.91 14.94
C ASN A 144 -16.91 7.36 13.70
N ALA A 145 -17.59 8.04 12.76
CA ALA A 145 -17.05 8.50 11.49
C ALA A 145 -15.77 9.35 11.61
N THR A 146 -15.67 10.17 12.66
CA THR A 146 -14.50 11.05 12.86
C THR A 146 -13.20 10.25 13.02
N TYR A 147 -13.26 9.08 13.64
CA TYR A 147 -12.10 8.21 13.81
C TYR A 147 -11.66 7.50 12.52
N LYS A 148 -12.45 7.58 11.44
CA LYS A 148 -12.15 7.01 10.13
C LYS A 148 -11.37 7.95 9.21
N ALA A 149 -11.01 9.14 9.67
CA ALA A 149 -10.33 10.17 8.86
C ALA A 149 -9.06 9.66 8.15
N GLY A 150 -8.28 8.79 8.80
CA GLY A 150 -7.11 8.15 8.20
C GLY A 150 -7.48 7.22 7.04
N ALA A 151 -8.39 6.28 7.27
CA ALA A 151 -8.87 5.36 6.23
C ALA A 151 -9.51 6.12 5.06
N GLN A 152 -10.25 7.18 5.35
CA GLN A 152 -10.91 8.03 4.37
C GLN A 152 -9.93 8.72 3.41
N ILE A 153 -8.81 9.23 3.90
CA ILE A 153 -7.88 10.01 3.08
C ILE A 153 -6.81 9.16 2.38
N PHE A 154 -6.54 7.94 2.84
CA PHE A 154 -5.47 7.10 2.31
C PHE A 154 -5.46 6.98 0.79
N PRO A 155 -6.56 6.64 0.09
CA PRO A 155 -6.53 6.49 -1.37
C PRO A 155 -6.09 7.76 -2.10
N TYR A 156 -6.43 8.94 -1.56
CA TYR A 156 -6.02 10.23 -2.12
C TYR A 156 -4.53 10.55 -1.91
N LEU A 157 -3.88 9.92 -0.93
CA LEU A 157 -2.47 10.13 -0.65
C LEU A 157 -1.54 9.25 -1.51
N ILE A 158 -2.05 8.19 -2.16
CA ILE A 158 -1.25 7.23 -2.93
C ILE A 158 -0.28 7.89 -3.90
N PRO A 159 -0.68 8.83 -4.78
CA PRO A 159 0.23 9.46 -5.72
C PRO A 159 1.02 10.64 -5.11
N SER A 160 1.09 10.76 -3.79
CA SER A 160 1.91 11.81 -3.15
C SER A 160 3.37 11.37 -3.03
N GLU A 161 4.25 12.34 -2.73
CA GLU A 161 5.67 12.10 -2.43
C GLU A 161 6.50 11.45 -3.55
N LEU A 162 6.10 11.59 -4.81
CA LEU A 162 6.75 10.96 -5.97
C LEU A 162 8.27 11.17 -6.01
N ARG A 163 8.77 12.36 -5.66
CA ARG A 163 10.21 12.65 -5.65
C ARG A 163 10.96 11.89 -4.56
N LYS A 164 10.36 11.78 -3.38
CA LYS A 164 10.95 11.04 -2.27
C LYS A 164 10.92 9.53 -2.56
N ASN A 165 9.84 9.05 -3.16
CA ASN A 165 9.74 7.66 -3.59
C ASN A 165 10.78 7.32 -4.68
N GLU A 166 10.97 8.20 -5.67
CA GLU A 166 12.01 8.03 -6.69
C GLU A 166 13.41 8.01 -6.06
N LYS A 167 13.66 8.90 -5.09
CA LYS A 167 14.93 8.93 -4.36
C LYS A 167 15.16 7.64 -3.58
N ALA A 168 14.18 7.18 -2.83
CA ALA A 168 14.24 5.92 -2.06
C ALA A 168 14.53 4.72 -2.96
N TYR A 169 13.85 4.64 -4.10
CA TYR A 169 14.10 3.58 -5.07
C TYR A 169 15.54 3.64 -5.61
N ARG A 170 15.95 4.76 -6.20
CA ARG A 170 17.25 4.91 -6.87
C ARG A 170 18.44 4.75 -5.92
N ASP A 171 18.32 5.29 -4.72
CA ASP A 171 19.47 5.37 -3.81
C ASP A 171 19.65 4.09 -2.99
N VAL A 172 18.56 3.36 -2.73
CA VAL A 172 18.55 2.17 -1.87
C VAL A 172 17.97 0.92 -2.56
N LEU A 173 16.71 0.93 -2.97
CA LEU A 173 16.02 -0.28 -3.41
C LEU A 173 16.61 -0.85 -4.73
N ASP A 174 16.98 0.00 -5.67
CA ASP A 174 17.64 -0.40 -6.93
C ASP A 174 19.02 -1.04 -6.71
N LYS A 175 19.56 -0.97 -5.49
CA LYS A 175 20.84 -1.54 -5.07
C LYS A 175 20.68 -2.62 -4.00
N TRP A 176 19.45 -2.95 -3.62
CA TRP A 176 19.18 -3.89 -2.54
C TRP A 176 19.64 -5.30 -2.90
N GLN A 177 20.46 -5.90 -2.03
CA GLN A 177 21.05 -7.22 -2.24
C GLN A 177 20.55 -8.27 -1.22
N LYS A 178 19.92 -7.81 -0.13
CA LYS A 178 19.37 -8.73 0.87
C LYS A 178 18.09 -9.39 0.30
N PRO A 179 17.63 -10.54 0.84
CA PRO A 179 16.48 -11.27 0.31
C PRO A 179 15.24 -10.39 0.12
N PHE A 180 14.64 -10.46 -1.06
CA PHE A 180 13.43 -9.73 -1.43
C PHE A 180 12.47 -10.68 -2.15
N LEU A 181 11.26 -10.84 -1.62
CA LEU A 181 10.20 -11.64 -2.22
C LEU A 181 9.05 -10.74 -2.66
N ILE A 182 8.61 -10.92 -3.91
CA ILE A 182 7.35 -10.37 -4.43
C ILE A 182 6.35 -11.53 -4.42
N ALA A 183 5.33 -11.46 -3.55
CA ALA A 183 4.32 -12.50 -3.39
C ALA A 183 2.93 -11.92 -3.68
N ASN A 184 2.60 -11.79 -4.96
CA ASN A 184 1.32 -11.22 -5.40
C ASN A 184 0.29 -12.31 -5.68
N SER A 185 -0.98 -12.00 -5.47
CA SER A 185 -2.08 -12.82 -5.94
C SER A 185 -2.42 -12.54 -7.41
N ASP A 186 -2.94 -13.54 -8.11
CA ASP A 186 -3.32 -13.44 -9.52
C ASP A 186 -4.65 -12.71 -9.74
N ASN A 187 -5.53 -12.69 -8.74
CA ASN A 187 -6.85 -12.05 -8.81
C ASN A 187 -6.91 -10.69 -8.12
N ASP A 188 -5.79 -10.10 -7.69
CA ASP A 188 -5.78 -8.76 -7.13
C ASP A 188 -6.21 -7.71 -8.19
N PRO A 189 -7.33 -7.01 -8.03
CA PRO A 189 -7.78 -6.02 -8.99
C PRO A 189 -6.86 -4.80 -9.11
N VAL A 190 -5.96 -4.61 -8.16
CA VAL A 190 -5.02 -3.46 -8.12
C VAL A 190 -3.73 -3.78 -8.87
N THR A 191 -3.05 -4.87 -8.51
CA THR A 191 -1.73 -5.21 -9.05
C THR A 191 -1.80 -6.09 -10.29
N SER A 192 -2.70 -7.08 -10.36
CA SER A 192 -2.82 -7.97 -11.53
C SER A 192 -3.27 -7.23 -12.80
N ASN A 193 -4.15 -6.25 -12.65
CA ASN A 193 -4.63 -5.41 -13.75
C ASN A 193 -3.65 -4.27 -14.12
N ASN A 194 -2.60 -4.06 -13.33
CA ASN A 194 -1.62 -3.02 -13.57
C ASN A 194 -0.18 -3.50 -13.34
N PRO A 195 0.37 -4.33 -14.23
CA PRO A 195 1.72 -4.88 -14.07
C PRO A 195 2.82 -3.82 -13.93
N ARG A 196 2.56 -2.57 -14.34
CA ARG A 196 3.52 -1.45 -14.16
C ARG A 196 3.73 -1.10 -12.69
N LEU A 197 2.76 -1.36 -11.82
CA LEU A 197 2.92 -1.12 -10.38
C LEU A 197 4.01 -2.01 -9.78
N VAL A 198 4.10 -3.24 -10.24
CA VAL A 198 5.04 -4.24 -9.74
C VAL A 198 6.40 -4.19 -10.47
N GLU A 199 6.45 -3.61 -11.68
CA GLU A 199 7.65 -3.56 -12.52
C GLU A 199 8.88 -3.00 -11.79
N MET A 200 8.70 -2.00 -10.94
CA MET A 200 9.81 -1.41 -10.19
C MET A 200 10.37 -2.38 -9.14
N LEU A 201 9.51 -3.14 -8.47
CA LEU A 201 9.95 -4.14 -7.50
C LEU A 201 10.70 -5.29 -8.17
N LYS A 202 10.26 -5.72 -9.36
CA LYS A 202 10.94 -6.77 -10.16
C LYS A 202 12.34 -6.39 -10.62
N ARG A 203 12.70 -5.11 -10.57
CA ARG A 203 14.03 -4.61 -10.93
C ARG A 203 15.01 -4.60 -9.77
N ILE A 204 14.55 -4.84 -8.56
CA ILE A 204 15.41 -4.97 -7.39
C ILE A 204 16.31 -6.20 -7.61
N PRO A 205 17.65 -6.09 -7.49
CA PRO A 205 18.58 -7.14 -7.91
C PRO A 205 18.36 -8.50 -7.26
N SER A 206 17.89 -8.53 -6.02
CA SER A 206 17.61 -9.75 -5.24
C SER A 206 16.16 -10.22 -5.31
N ALA A 207 15.30 -9.54 -6.08
CA ALA A 207 13.88 -9.87 -6.11
C ALA A 207 13.61 -11.26 -6.69
N GLN A 208 12.85 -12.04 -5.94
CA GLN A 208 12.22 -13.29 -6.38
C GLN A 208 10.72 -13.06 -6.49
N GLU A 209 10.05 -13.73 -7.40
CA GLU A 209 8.61 -13.58 -7.61
C GLU A 209 7.89 -14.91 -7.42
N ILE A 210 6.82 -14.89 -6.65
CA ILE A 210 5.88 -16.00 -6.49
C ILE A 210 4.47 -15.46 -6.69
N THR A 211 3.65 -16.17 -7.45
CA THR A 211 2.22 -15.87 -7.61
C THR A 211 1.42 -16.80 -6.70
N ILE A 212 0.49 -16.22 -5.93
CA ILE A 212 -0.46 -16.97 -5.10
C ILE A 212 -1.77 -17.05 -5.88
N GLU A 213 -2.15 -18.27 -6.27
CA GLU A 213 -3.32 -18.51 -7.11
C GLU A 213 -4.61 -18.46 -6.29
N GLY A 214 -5.60 -17.73 -6.75
CA GLY A 214 -6.96 -17.70 -6.22
C GLY A 214 -7.36 -16.45 -5.45
N PRO A 215 -6.59 -15.96 -4.45
CA PRO A 215 -7.04 -14.83 -3.64
C PRO A 215 -7.06 -13.51 -4.42
N GLY A 216 -7.91 -12.60 -3.95
CA GLY A 216 -7.98 -11.21 -4.41
C GLY A 216 -6.93 -10.32 -3.73
N HIS A 217 -7.33 -9.07 -3.43
CA HIS A 217 -6.41 -8.09 -2.86
C HIS A 217 -5.92 -8.44 -1.45
N PHE A 218 -6.80 -8.96 -0.60
CA PHE A 218 -6.49 -9.28 0.80
C PHE A 218 -6.11 -10.75 0.96
N ILE A 219 -4.91 -11.11 0.52
CA ILE A 219 -4.37 -12.49 0.54
C ILE A 219 -4.49 -13.12 1.93
N GLN A 220 -4.24 -12.36 2.98
CA GLN A 220 -4.30 -12.82 4.37
C GLN A 220 -5.69 -13.28 4.81
N GLU A 221 -6.75 -12.76 4.21
CA GLU A 221 -8.13 -13.15 4.50
C GLU A 221 -8.55 -14.40 3.73
N GLU A 222 -8.13 -14.50 2.47
CA GLU A 222 -8.60 -15.54 1.55
C GLU A 222 -7.68 -16.78 1.51
N ALA A 223 -6.37 -16.60 1.70
CA ALA A 223 -5.35 -17.66 1.66
C ALA A 223 -4.33 -17.55 2.82
N GLY A 224 -4.76 -17.07 4.00
CA GLY A 224 -3.87 -16.73 5.11
C GLY A 224 -2.96 -17.87 5.59
N GLN A 225 -3.43 -19.14 5.56
CA GLN A 225 -2.63 -20.28 5.97
C GLN A 225 -1.50 -20.58 4.98
N GLU A 226 -1.82 -20.63 3.68
CA GLU A 226 -0.85 -20.86 2.60
C GLU A 226 0.18 -19.72 2.56
N TYR A 227 -0.32 -18.51 2.63
CA TYR A 227 0.50 -17.30 2.64
C TYR A 227 1.41 -17.24 3.87
N GLY A 228 0.92 -17.59 5.04
CA GLY A 228 1.73 -17.69 6.26
C GLY A 228 2.84 -18.74 6.13
N GLN A 229 2.57 -19.89 5.52
CA GLN A 229 3.59 -20.91 5.27
C GLN A 229 4.65 -20.41 4.30
N LEU A 230 4.27 -19.73 3.22
CA LEU A 230 5.19 -19.11 2.27
C LEU A 230 6.15 -18.12 2.95
N ILE A 231 5.64 -17.29 3.87
CA ILE A 231 6.46 -16.35 4.65
C ILE A 231 7.48 -17.10 5.51
N ILE A 232 7.05 -18.16 6.21
CA ILE A 232 7.92 -18.99 7.04
C ILE A 232 9.00 -19.65 6.21
N ASP A 233 8.66 -20.22 5.06
CA ASP A 233 9.59 -20.90 4.17
C ASP A 233 10.63 -19.90 3.60
N PHE A 234 10.19 -18.70 3.24
CA PHE A 234 11.11 -17.65 2.77
C PHE A 234 12.09 -17.22 3.87
N ILE A 235 11.63 -17.05 5.11
CA ILE A 235 12.50 -16.69 6.24
C ILE A 235 13.50 -17.81 6.50
N ASN A 236 13.06 -19.07 6.55
CA ASN A 236 13.92 -20.22 6.80
C ASN A 236 14.96 -20.47 5.69
N GLY A 237 14.59 -20.19 4.45
CA GLY A 237 15.48 -20.29 3.30
C GLY A 237 16.50 -19.15 3.19
N ASN A 238 16.35 -18.10 4.00
CA ASN A 238 17.19 -16.90 3.96
C ASN A 238 17.55 -16.45 5.39
N PRO A 239 18.34 -17.24 6.13
CA PRO A 239 18.68 -16.99 7.53
C PRO A 239 19.44 -15.66 7.75
#